data_a385fbf4392dc23d5088eabd99d3ea9d
#
_entry.id   a385fbf4392dc23d5088eabd99d3ea9d
#
_cell.length_a   1.000
_cell.length_b   1.000
_cell.length_c   1.000
_cell.angle_alpha   90.00
_cell.angle_beta   90.00
_cell.angle_gamma   90.00
#
_symmetry.space_group_name_H-M   'P 1'
#
loop_
_entity.id
_entity.type
_entity.pdbx_description
1 polymer ?
#
loop_
_entity_poly.entity_id
_entity_poly.type
_entity_poly.pdbx_seq_one_letter_code
_entity_poly.pdbx_strand_id
1 'polypeptide(L)'
;LTAPYVHALRLVLARRGVIVLPDQTIDDEAFLRFLRSFGPIVFTAGESPVPGCPDLNLVSNVGRDRPPRSTFHTDTSYVRNPPVYTALRAVQVPNRGGHTLFTDQHAAYRTLPDSVRSHLDGRTITHIMTGLDLGADQEMAAQHPVFLMHPESGRTALYLSAPQRCAAVSGMSPELAKETIAFLFRHSTRADNVYRHEWSPGDVVMWDNRCVLHRADHGGVVGDRVMHRGMVADHRSGSSSAKE
;
A
#
# COMPACT_ATOMS: atom_id res chain seq x y z
N LEU A 1 -18.55 -4.50 12.48
CA LEU A 1 -18.63 -5.67 11.59
C LEU A 1 -18.61 -6.96 12.40
N THR A 2 -19.30 -7.99 11.93
CA THR A 2 -19.18 -9.34 12.51
C THR A 2 -18.00 -10.10 11.90
N ALA A 3 -17.46 -11.10 12.62
CA ALA A 3 -16.33 -11.88 12.15
C ALA A 3 -16.52 -12.52 10.75
N PRO A 4 -17.70 -13.09 10.39
CA PRO A 4 -17.94 -13.61 9.05
C PRO A 4 -17.82 -12.55 7.93
N TYR A 5 -18.30 -11.33 8.16
CA TYR A 5 -18.18 -10.24 7.19
C TYR A 5 -16.73 -9.79 7.02
N VAL A 6 -15.97 -9.67 8.12
CA VAL A 6 -14.54 -9.36 8.05
C VAL A 6 -13.78 -10.43 7.27
N HIS A 7 -14.06 -11.71 7.52
CA HIS A 7 -13.48 -12.81 6.77
C HIS A 7 -13.80 -12.73 5.28
N ALA A 8 -15.06 -12.48 4.92
CA ALA A 8 -15.47 -12.33 3.52
C ALA A 8 -14.73 -11.17 2.82
N LEU A 9 -14.62 -10.01 3.50
CA LEU A 9 -13.88 -8.85 2.96
C LEU A 9 -12.39 -9.15 2.79
N ARG A 10 -11.76 -9.87 3.72
CA ARG A 10 -10.37 -10.33 3.58
C ARG A 10 -10.18 -11.23 2.35
N LEU A 11 -11.11 -12.16 2.10
CA LEU A 11 -11.05 -13.01 0.91
C LEU A 11 -11.21 -12.21 -0.38
N VAL A 12 -12.06 -11.18 -0.39
CA VAL A 12 -12.21 -10.28 -1.54
C VAL A 12 -10.91 -9.48 -1.75
N LEU A 13 -10.35 -8.87 -0.69
CA LEU A 13 -9.08 -8.16 -0.74
C LEU A 13 -7.95 -9.06 -1.27
N ALA A 14 -7.83 -10.28 -0.74
CA ALA A 14 -6.83 -11.25 -1.17
C ALA A 14 -6.93 -11.65 -2.66
N ARG A 15 -8.11 -11.55 -3.25
CA ARG A 15 -8.37 -11.91 -4.65
C ARG A 15 -8.36 -10.74 -5.60
N ARG A 16 -8.85 -9.57 -5.15
CA ARG A 16 -9.06 -8.37 -5.97
C ARG A 16 -8.08 -7.25 -5.67
N GLY A 17 -7.41 -7.29 -4.52
CA GLY A 17 -6.48 -6.29 -4.06
C GLY A 17 -7.11 -5.03 -3.50
N VAL A 18 -8.27 -4.62 -4.00
CA VAL A 18 -8.96 -3.37 -3.62
C VAL A 18 -10.44 -3.62 -3.43
N ILE A 19 -11.03 -2.99 -2.41
CA ILE A 19 -12.48 -2.87 -2.22
C ILE A 19 -12.86 -1.40 -2.11
N VAL A 20 -14.02 -1.07 -2.64
CA VAL A 20 -14.65 0.24 -2.52
C VAL A 20 -15.97 0.07 -1.78
N LEU A 21 -16.14 0.84 -0.72
CA LEU A 21 -17.37 0.92 0.06
C LEU A 21 -17.93 2.34 -0.13
N PRO A 22 -18.89 2.54 -1.04
CA PRO A 22 -19.44 3.87 -1.32
C PRO A 22 -20.40 4.32 -0.22
N ASP A 23 -20.66 5.61 -0.16
CA ASP A 23 -21.70 6.24 0.67
C ASP A 23 -21.62 5.91 2.18
N GLN A 24 -20.39 5.81 2.72
CA GLN A 24 -20.20 5.54 4.14
C GLN A 24 -20.29 6.84 4.95
N THR A 25 -21.44 7.07 5.58
CA THR A 25 -21.64 8.20 6.51
C THR A 25 -21.09 7.85 7.89
N ILE A 26 -19.76 7.78 8.01
CA ILE A 26 -19.07 7.42 9.25
C ILE A 26 -18.07 8.51 9.67
N ASP A 27 -17.89 8.66 10.97
CA ASP A 27 -16.83 9.48 11.56
C ASP A 27 -15.49 8.72 11.68
N ASP A 28 -14.47 9.37 12.22
CA ASP A 28 -13.15 8.77 12.41
C ASP A 28 -13.15 7.63 13.41
N GLU A 29 -13.98 7.72 14.44
CA GLU A 29 -14.09 6.66 15.44
C GLU A 29 -14.71 5.40 14.85
N ALA A 30 -15.77 5.53 14.06
CA ALA A 30 -16.39 4.41 13.34
C ALA A 30 -15.43 3.83 12.29
N PHE A 31 -14.65 4.69 11.60
CA PHE A 31 -13.63 4.26 10.67
C PHE A 31 -12.52 3.47 11.38
N LEU A 32 -12.03 3.92 12.54
CA LEU A 32 -11.07 3.17 13.36
C LEU A 32 -11.64 1.84 13.85
N ARG A 33 -12.90 1.80 14.29
CA ARG A 33 -13.56 0.51 14.67
C ARG A 33 -13.61 -0.44 13.48
N PHE A 34 -13.90 0.06 12.28
CA PHE A 34 -13.85 -0.74 11.04
C PHE A 34 -12.44 -1.31 10.83
N LEU A 35 -11.41 -0.49 10.85
CA LEU A 35 -10.00 -0.92 10.63
C LEU A 35 -9.54 -1.92 11.69
N ARG A 36 -9.83 -1.67 12.98
CA ARG A 36 -9.46 -2.57 14.09
C ARG A 36 -10.10 -3.97 13.97
N SER A 37 -11.18 -4.11 13.23
CA SER A 37 -11.75 -5.43 12.94
C SER A 37 -10.86 -6.29 12.03
N PHE A 38 -9.92 -5.67 11.29
CA PHE A 38 -8.95 -6.36 10.44
C PHE A 38 -7.63 -6.63 11.14
N GLY A 39 -7.28 -5.91 12.20
CA GLY A 39 -6.04 -6.10 12.96
C GLY A 39 -5.60 -4.84 13.72
N PRO A 40 -4.41 -4.88 14.33
CA PRO A 40 -3.84 -3.73 15.02
C PRO A 40 -3.60 -2.55 14.09
N ILE A 41 -3.86 -1.33 14.56
CA ILE A 41 -3.57 -0.10 13.80
C ILE A 41 -2.07 0.19 13.86
N VAL A 42 -1.53 0.61 12.73
CA VAL A 42 -0.14 1.07 12.59
C VAL A 42 -0.14 2.50 12.09
N PHE A 43 0.63 3.36 12.74
CA PHE A 43 0.86 4.74 12.31
C PHE A 43 2.21 4.86 11.60
N THR A 44 2.28 5.58 10.47
CA THR A 44 3.55 5.82 9.78
C THR A 44 4.31 6.96 10.46
N ALA A 45 5.49 6.66 10.99
CA ALA A 45 6.38 7.67 11.55
C ALA A 45 6.70 8.77 10.51
N GLY A 46 6.76 10.02 10.96
CA GLY A 46 7.05 11.18 10.11
C GLY A 46 5.85 11.74 9.34
N GLU A 47 4.66 11.16 9.47
CA GLU A 47 3.43 11.70 8.89
C GLU A 47 2.59 12.49 9.90
N SER A 48 1.70 13.34 9.38
CA SER A 48 0.82 14.18 10.23
C SER A 48 -0.40 13.37 10.68
N PRO A 49 -0.70 13.36 11.99
CA PRO A 49 -1.92 12.74 12.49
C PRO A 49 -3.16 13.61 12.16
N VAL A 50 -4.31 12.95 12.12
CA VAL A 50 -5.60 13.66 12.08
C VAL A 50 -5.84 14.35 13.43
N PRO A 51 -6.19 15.66 13.46
CA PRO A 51 -6.54 16.34 14.70
C PRO A 51 -7.65 15.62 15.48
N GLY A 52 -7.39 15.32 16.75
CA GLY A 52 -8.30 14.57 17.60
C GLY A 52 -8.33 13.03 17.36
N CYS A 53 -7.61 12.52 16.35
CA CYS A 53 -7.57 11.10 16.05
C CYS A 53 -6.14 10.66 15.65
N PRO A 54 -5.21 10.52 16.63
CA PRO A 54 -3.78 10.33 16.37
C PRO A 54 -3.45 8.99 15.70
N ASP A 55 -4.34 8.02 15.72
CA ASP A 55 -4.19 6.73 15.05
C ASP A 55 -4.40 6.78 13.53
N LEU A 56 -4.88 7.92 13.00
CA LEU A 56 -5.09 8.15 11.57
C LEU A 56 -4.11 9.18 11.02
N ASN A 57 -3.66 8.96 9.79
CA ASN A 57 -2.83 9.91 9.05
C ASN A 57 -3.71 10.87 8.23
N LEU A 58 -3.38 12.17 8.25
CA LEU A 58 -4.00 13.18 7.41
C LEU A 58 -3.33 13.21 6.02
N VAL A 59 -4.07 12.88 4.98
CA VAL A 59 -3.62 12.97 3.59
C VAL A 59 -4.39 14.08 2.89
N SER A 60 -3.75 15.26 2.73
CA SER A 60 -4.41 16.47 2.23
C SER A 60 -3.52 17.25 1.27
N ASN A 61 -4.16 17.97 0.33
CA ASN A 61 -3.52 18.99 -0.50
C ASN A 61 -3.74 20.42 0.03
N VAL A 62 -4.51 20.59 1.10
CA VAL A 62 -4.81 21.90 1.67
C VAL A 62 -3.55 22.57 2.21
N GLY A 63 -3.35 23.85 1.88
CA GLY A 63 -2.16 24.61 2.29
C GLY A 63 -0.86 24.23 1.59
N ARG A 64 -0.92 23.46 0.50
CA ARG A 64 0.26 23.09 -0.30
C ARG A 64 0.30 23.86 -1.61
N ASP A 65 1.39 24.59 -1.86
CA ASP A 65 1.61 25.29 -3.15
C ASP A 65 1.80 24.35 -4.32
N ARG A 66 2.27 23.14 -4.07
CA ARG A 66 2.47 22.10 -5.07
C ARG A 66 2.00 20.75 -4.54
N PRO A 67 1.31 19.95 -5.37
CA PRO A 67 0.95 18.60 -4.97
C PRO A 67 2.21 17.76 -4.75
N PRO A 68 2.22 16.86 -3.78
CA PRO A 68 3.33 15.94 -3.57
C PRO A 68 3.51 15.07 -4.81
N ARG A 69 4.76 14.77 -5.17
CA ARG A 69 5.03 13.76 -6.21
C ARG A 69 4.51 12.43 -5.72
N SER A 70 3.67 11.81 -6.53
CA SER A 70 3.16 10.48 -6.24
C SER A 70 3.61 9.50 -7.31
N THR A 71 4.32 8.48 -6.87
CA THR A 71 4.76 7.34 -7.69
C THR A 71 4.09 6.09 -7.15
N PHE A 72 3.77 5.12 -7.99
CA PHE A 72 3.27 3.84 -7.52
C PHE A 72 4.21 3.22 -6.49
N HIS A 73 3.66 2.80 -5.36
CA HIS A 73 4.43 2.26 -4.24
C HIS A 73 3.57 1.30 -3.40
N THR A 74 4.24 0.53 -2.58
CA THR A 74 3.67 -0.20 -1.44
C THR A 74 3.96 0.60 -0.17
N ASP A 75 2.98 0.71 0.72
CA ASP A 75 3.14 1.43 1.98
C ASP A 75 4.16 0.74 2.90
N THR A 76 5.03 1.55 3.49
CA THR A 76 5.95 1.18 4.59
C THR A 76 6.72 -0.13 4.35
N SER A 77 7.00 -0.48 3.09
CA SER A 77 7.66 -1.74 2.71
C SER A 77 9.13 -1.85 3.16
N TYR A 78 9.69 -0.80 3.74
CA TYR A 78 11.05 -0.78 4.29
C TYR A 78 11.18 -1.39 5.70
N VAL A 79 10.07 -1.84 6.30
CA VAL A 79 10.07 -2.58 7.57
C VAL A 79 9.86 -4.08 7.34
N ARG A 80 10.31 -4.92 8.28
CA ARG A 80 10.17 -6.38 8.18
C ARG A 80 8.73 -6.86 8.14
N ASN A 81 7.86 -6.18 8.89
CA ASN A 81 6.43 -6.50 8.96
C ASN A 81 5.60 -5.29 8.49
N PRO A 82 5.48 -5.08 7.16
CA PRO A 82 4.72 -3.97 6.63
C PRO A 82 3.22 -4.07 6.97
N PRO A 83 2.48 -2.96 7.00
CA PRO A 83 1.03 -3.00 7.11
C PRO A 83 0.43 -3.83 5.97
N VAL A 84 -0.44 -4.77 6.31
CA VAL A 84 -1.09 -5.64 5.31
C VAL A 84 -2.22 -4.92 4.60
N TYR A 85 -2.94 -4.04 5.29
CA TYR A 85 -4.01 -3.25 4.68
C TYR A 85 -3.80 -1.76 4.92
N THR A 86 -4.19 -0.98 3.93
CA THR A 86 -4.37 0.47 4.06
C THR A 86 -5.78 0.81 3.62
N ALA A 87 -6.41 1.77 4.30
CA ALA A 87 -7.68 2.33 3.84
C ALA A 87 -7.66 3.85 3.90
N LEU A 88 -8.39 4.47 2.98
CA LEU A 88 -8.68 5.90 2.94
C LEU A 88 -10.18 6.10 3.10
N ARG A 89 -10.57 7.04 3.97
CA ARG A 89 -11.91 7.61 4.05
C ARG A 89 -11.92 8.99 3.40
N ALA A 90 -12.83 9.22 2.46
CA ALA A 90 -13.01 10.52 1.84
C ALA A 90 -13.73 11.49 2.79
N VAL A 91 -13.01 12.50 3.26
CA VAL A 91 -13.55 13.57 4.10
C VAL A 91 -13.99 14.76 3.24
N GLN A 92 -13.12 15.17 2.33
CA GLN A 92 -13.41 16.18 1.32
C GLN A 92 -12.85 15.73 -0.03
N VAL A 93 -13.70 15.78 -1.03
CA VAL A 93 -13.38 15.37 -2.39
C VAL A 93 -13.26 16.60 -3.28
N PRO A 94 -12.20 16.74 -4.08
CA PRO A 94 -12.05 17.90 -4.96
C PRO A 94 -13.09 17.86 -6.07
N ASN A 95 -13.43 19.04 -6.64
CA ASN A 95 -14.40 19.16 -7.74
C ASN A 95 -13.95 18.43 -9.01
N ARG A 96 -12.64 18.24 -9.19
CA ARG A 96 -12.05 17.53 -10.32
C ARG A 96 -10.71 16.90 -9.95
N GLY A 97 -10.43 15.70 -10.46
CA GLY A 97 -9.17 15.00 -10.27
C GLY A 97 -9.03 14.40 -8.87
N GLY A 98 -7.78 14.20 -8.42
CA GLY A 98 -7.49 13.66 -7.08
C GLY A 98 -7.76 12.16 -6.95
N HIS A 99 -7.79 11.44 -8.06
CA HIS A 99 -8.03 10.00 -8.10
C HIS A 99 -6.94 9.21 -7.36
N THR A 100 -7.23 7.97 -7.04
CA THR A 100 -6.21 7.00 -6.61
C THR A 100 -6.14 5.86 -7.62
N LEU A 101 -4.92 5.54 -8.02
CA LEU A 101 -4.64 4.47 -8.98
C LEU A 101 -4.07 3.27 -8.26
N PHE A 102 -4.49 2.08 -8.67
CA PHE A 102 -4.07 0.80 -8.10
C PHE A 102 -3.65 -0.14 -9.21
N THR A 103 -2.67 -1.02 -8.95
CA THR A 103 -2.22 -2.05 -9.89
C THR A 103 -2.47 -3.44 -9.31
N ASP A 104 -2.82 -4.42 -10.15
CA ASP A 104 -2.94 -5.83 -9.75
C ASP A 104 -1.57 -6.52 -9.84
N GLN A 105 -0.93 -6.78 -8.69
CA GLN A 105 0.37 -7.42 -8.63
C GLN A 105 0.30 -8.95 -8.85
N HIS A 106 -0.86 -9.57 -8.69
CA HIS A 106 -1.08 -10.96 -9.13
C HIS A 106 -1.09 -11.04 -10.66
N ALA A 107 -1.75 -10.09 -11.33
CA ALA A 107 -1.72 -10.00 -12.79
C ALA A 107 -0.31 -9.67 -13.29
N ALA A 108 0.40 -8.75 -12.62
CA ALA A 108 1.79 -8.43 -12.94
C ALA A 108 2.69 -9.69 -12.88
N TYR A 109 2.59 -10.51 -11.82
CA TYR A 109 3.33 -11.77 -11.73
C TYR A 109 2.96 -12.75 -12.86
N ARG A 110 1.66 -12.97 -13.09
CA ARG A 110 1.17 -13.95 -14.08
C ARG A 110 1.60 -13.63 -15.50
N THR A 111 1.73 -12.33 -15.84
CA THR A 111 2.08 -11.86 -17.17
C THR A 111 3.58 -11.63 -17.39
N LEU A 112 4.42 -11.87 -16.38
CA LEU A 112 5.86 -11.90 -16.57
C LEU A 112 6.25 -13.06 -17.50
N PRO A 113 7.26 -12.88 -18.37
CA PRO A 113 7.84 -14.00 -19.12
C PRO A 113 8.36 -15.11 -18.19
N ASP A 114 8.23 -16.36 -18.60
CA ASP A 114 8.67 -17.53 -17.81
C ASP A 114 10.16 -17.45 -17.45
N SER A 115 11.00 -16.99 -18.39
CA SER A 115 12.42 -16.80 -18.16
C SER A 115 12.73 -15.79 -17.05
N VAL A 116 11.93 -14.72 -16.96
CA VAL A 116 12.06 -13.72 -15.89
C VAL A 116 11.59 -14.30 -14.55
N ARG A 117 10.47 -15.02 -14.54
CA ARG A 117 9.99 -15.67 -13.31
C ARG A 117 11.03 -16.67 -12.79
N SER A 118 11.53 -17.54 -13.64
CA SER A 118 12.56 -18.53 -13.26
C SER A 118 13.85 -17.87 -12.77
N HIS A 119 14.28 -16.78 -13.39
CA HIS A 119 15.50 -16.07 -12.99
C HIS A 119 15.36 -15.37 -11.63
N LEU A 120 14.16 -14.90 -11.28
CA LEU A 120 13.87 -14.16 -10.05
C LEU A 120 13.32 -15.03 -8.93
N ASP A 121 13.03 -16.27 -9.18
CA ASP A 121 12.50 -17.20 -8.17
C ASP A 121 13.47 -17.32 -6.98
N GLY A 122 12.92 -17.28 -5.76
CA GLY A 122 13.69 -17.32 -4.52
C GLY A 122 14.52 -16.06 -4.21
N ARG A 123 14.52 -15.02 -5.08
CA ARG A 123 15.24 -13.78 -4.84
C ARG A 123 14.44 -12.83 -3.96
N THR A 124 15.17 -11.90 -3.31
CA THR A 124 14.61 -10.83 -2.49
C THR A 124 14.98 -9.45 -3.06
N ILE A 125 14.11 -8.46 -2.83
CA ILE A 125 14.40 -7.04 -3.03
C ILE A 125 14.63 -6.41 -1.65
N THR A 126 15.70 -5.60 -1.53
CA THR A 126 15.91 -4.74 -0.37
C THR A 126 15.12 -3.45 -0.56
N HIS A 127 14.09 -3.27 0.27
CA HIS A 127 13.30 -2.05 0.32
C HIS A 127 13.93 -1.09 1.33
N ILE A 128 13.98 0.20 1.01
CA ILE A 128 14.57 1.24 1.85
C ILE A 128 13.61 2.42 2.05
N MET A 129 13.71 3.04 3.21
CA MET A 129 13.13 4.36 3.46
C MET A 129 13.90 5.41 2.66
N THR A 130 13.20 6.39 2.10
CA THR A 130 13.80 7.51 1.37
C THR A 130 13.17 8.82 1.81
N GLY A 131 14.01 9.85 1.98
CA GLY A 131 13.56 11.23 2.20
C GLY A 131 13.20 11.60 3.64
N LEU A 132 13.31 10.68 4.59
CA LEU A 132 13.12 10.94 6.02
C LEU A 132 14.21 10.23 6.81
N ASP A 133 14.72 10.90 7.84
CA ASP A 133 15.52 10.28 8.89
C ASP A 133 14.59 10.04 10.08
N LEU A 134 14.32 8.78 10.38
CA LEU A 134 13.44 8.38 11.49
C LEU A 134 14.20 8.11 12.79
N GLY A 135 15.53 8.30 12.79
CA GLY A 135 16.40 7.98 13.94
C GLY A 135 16.85 6.53 13.97
N ALA A 136 17.85 6.26 14.82
CA ALA A 136 18.57 4.98 14.86
C ALA A 136 17.72 3.77 15.31
N ASP A 137 16.64 4.01 16.03
CA ASP A 137 15.79 2.95 16.60
C ASP A 137 14.67 2.50 15.65
N GLN A 138 14.58 3.09 14.46
CA GLN A 138 13.54 2.74 13.47
C GLN A 138 14.11 1.89 12.34
N GLU A 139 13.32 0.92 11.89
CA GLU A 139 13.68 0.15 10.70
C GLU A 139 13.69 1.07 9.46
N MET A 140 14.81 1.09 8.75
CA MET A 140 15.02 1.91 7.55
C MET A 140 15.19 1.07 6.29
N ALA A 141 15.35 -0.25 6.44
CA ALA A 141 15.49 -1.19 5.33
C ALA A 141 15.00 -2.59 5.74
N ALA A 142 14.35 -3.27 4.80
CA ALA A 142 13.95 -4.66 4.94
C ALA A 142 14.05 -5.41 3.61
N GLN A 143 14.27 -6.72 3.68
CA GLN A 143 14.27 -7.60 2.51
C GLN A 143 12.94 -8.33 2.41
N HIS A 144 12.36 -8.33 1.21
CA HIS A 144 11.13 -9.05 0.91
C HIS A 144 11.30 -9.92 -0.34
N PRO A 145 10.61 -11.05 -0.46
CA PRO A 145 10.66 -11.86 -1.67
C PRO A 145 10.16 -11.05 -2.88
N VAL A 146 10.81 -11.21 -4.04
CA VAL A 146 10.34 -10.64 -5.31
C VAL A 146 8.94 -11.15 -5.64
N PHE A 147 8.69 -12.42 -5.33
CA PHE A 147 7.42 -13.10 -5.54
C PHE A 147 6.84 -13.52 -4.19
N LEU A 148 5.77 -12.85 -3.79
CA LEU A 148 5.10 -13.06 -2.52
C LEU A 148 3.86 -13.93 -2.72
N MET A 149 3.83 -15.12 -2.11
CA MET A 149 2.63 -15.93 -2.05
C MET A 149 1.65 -15.35 -1.02
N HIS A 150 0.48 -14.97 -1.47
CA HIS A 150 -0.54 -14.38 -0.63
C HIS A 150 -1.18 -15.42 0.31
N PRO A 151 -1.14 -15.23 1.63
CA PRO A 151 -1.48 -16.28 2.59
C PRO A 151 -2.94 -16.72 2.58
N GLU A 152 -3.89 -15.82 2.21
CA GLU A 152 -5.31 -16.15 2.17
C GLU A 152 -5.75 -16.69 0.80
N SER A 153 -5.19 -16.21 -0.30
CA SER A 153 -5.62 -16.63 -1.65
C SER A 153 -4.75 -17.71 -2.27
N GLY A 154 -3.55 -17.97 -1.75
CA GLY A 154 -2.55 -18.85 -2.36
C GLY A 154 -1.99 -18.34 -3.69
N ARG A 155 -2.39 -17.17 -4.16
CA ARG A 155 -1.91 -16.58 -5.41
C ARG A 155 -0.57 -15.86 -5.18
N THR A 156 0.33 -15.99 -6.13
CA THR A 156 1.59 -15.25 -6.10
C THR A 156 1.40 -13.84 -6.65
N ALA A 157 2.00 -12.85 -6.00
CA ALA A 157 2.06 -11.46 -6.42
C ALA A 157 3.53 -11.06 -6.68
N LEU A 158 3.76 -10.17 -7.63
CA LEU A 158 5.02 -9.47 -7.75
C LEU A 158 5.09 -8.41 -6.64
N TYR A 159 6.09 -8.50 -5.74
CA TYR A 159 6.20 -7.60 -4.60
C TYR A 159 7.40 -6.67 -4.73
N LEU A 160 7.13 -5.39 -4.91
CA LEU A 160 8.12 -4.32 -5.02
C LEU A 160 7.51 -2.99 -4.58
N SER A 161 8.29 -1.93 -4.62
CA SER A 161 7.83 -0.55 -4.41
C SER A 161 8.38 0.36 -5.52
N ALA A 162 8.26 1.67 -5.36
CA ALA A 162 8.86 2.65 -6.28
C ALA A 162 10.36 2.37 -6.46
N PRO A 163 10.93 2.50 -7.67
CA PRO A 163 12.33 2.12 -7.93
C PRO A 163 13.35 2.76 -6.99
N GLN A 164 13.13 4.02 -6.58
CA GLN A 164 13.99 4.72 -5.62
C GLN A 164 13.90 4.16 -4.19
N ARG A 165 12.90 3.33 -3.90
CA ARG A 165 12.72 2.62 -2.62
C ARG A 165 13.15 1.15 -2.67
N CYS A 166 13.69 0.70 -3.81
CA CYS A 166 14.19 -0.65 -4.02
C CYS A 166 15.70 -0.55 -4.30
N ALA A 167 16.55 -0.89 -3.30
CA ALA A 167 17.98 -0.63 -3.35
C ALA A 167 18.78 -1.75 -4.02
N ALA A 168 18.35 -3.00 -3.89
CA ALA A 168 19.09 -4.17 -4.37
C ALA A 168 18.16 -5.34 -4.66
N VAL A 169 18.65 -6.28 -5.49
CA VAL A 169 18.07 -7.61 -5.69
C VAL A 169 19.14 -8.63 -5.29
N SER A 170 18.78 -9.62 -4.47
CA SER A 170 19.73 -10.61 -3.98
C SER A 170 20.42 -11.37 -5.14
N GLY A 171 21.76 -11.51 -5.05
CA GLY A 171 22.57 -12.20 -6.04
C GLY A 171 22.70 -11.48 -7.39
N MET A 172 22.49 -10.15 -7.44
CA MET A 172 22.72 -9.32 -8.63
C MET A 172 23.73 -8.22 -8.36
N SER A 173 24.45 -7.78 -9.42
CA SER A 173 25.22 -6.54 -9.35
C SER A 173 24.29 -5.32 -9.20
N PRO A 174 24.77 -4.19 -8.69
CA PRO A 174 23.94 -2.98 -8.55
C PRO A 174 23.31 -2.52 -9.87
N GLU A 175 24.03 -2.62 -10.98
CA GLU A 175 23.57 -2.24 -12.32
C GLU A 175 22.41 -3.13 -12.77
N LEU A 176 22.62 -4.46 -12.69
CA LEU A 176 21.60 -5.44 -13.07
C LEU A 176 20.37 -5.35 -12.16
N ALA A 177 20.54 -5.15 -10.85
CA ALA A 177 19.45 -4.93 -9.91
C ALA A 177 18.62 -3.71 -10.29
N LYS A 178 19.26 -2.58 -10.61
CA LYS A 178 18.59 -1.35 -11.03
C LYS A 178 17.77 -1.54 -12.32
N GLU A 179 18.35 -2.21 -13.31
CA GLU A 179 17.66 -2.52 -14.59
C GLU A 179 16.46 -3.45 -14.36
N THR A 180 16.65 -4.48 -13.53
CA THR A 180 15.61 -5.45 -13.17
C THR A 180 14.45 -4.77 -12.44
N ILE A 181 14.74 -3.96 -11.41
CA ILE A 181 13.72 -3.21 -10.67
C ILE A 181 12.96 -2.27 -11.61
N ALA A 182 13.67 -1.55 -12.48
CA ALA A 182 13.03 -0.64 -13.44
C ALA A 182 12.14 -1.39 -14.43
N PHE A 183 12.56 -2.57 -14.91
CA PHE A 183 11.74 -3.42 -15.77
C PHE A 183 10.49 -3.90 -15.04
N LEU A 184 10.62 -4.48 -13.85
CA LEU A 184 9.50 -4.98 -13.04
C LEU A 184 8.50 -3.88 -12.71
N PHE A 185 8.99 -2.69 -12.38
CA PHE A 185 8.14 -1.55 -12.10
C PHE A 185 7.35 -1.09 -13.32
N ARG A 186 7.99 -0.93 -14.49
CA ARG A 186 7.29 -0.60 -15.74
C ARG A 186 6.26 -1.67 -16.10
N HIS A 187 6.62 -2.95 -15.93
CA HIS A 187 5.71 -4.06 -16.18
C HIS A 187 4.50 -4.05 -15.26
N SER A 188 4.68 -3.74 -13.96
CA SER A 188 3.59 -3.64 -12.98
C SER A 188 2.64 -2.48 -13.22
N THR A 189 3.17 -1.36 -13.71
CA THR A 189 2.43 -0.09 -13.83
C THR A 189 1.96 0.22 -15.24
N ARG A 190 1.87 -0.79 -16.11
CA ARG A 190 1.27 -0.65 -17.45
C ARG A 190 -0.18 -0.20 -17.35
N ALA A 191 -0.63 0.58 -18.33
CA ALA A 191 -1.98 1.16 -18.34
C ALA A 191 -3.09 0.10 -18.25
N ASP A 192 -2.90 -1.05 -18.87
CA ASP A 192 -3.82 -2.18 -18.86
C ASP A 192 -3.87 -2.94 -17.54
N ASN A 193 -2.95 -2.64 -16.60
CA ASN A 193 -2.89 -3.20 -15.25
C ASN A 193 -3.30 -2.18 -14.17
N VAL A 194 -3.89 -1.05 -14.55
CA VAL A 194 -4.23 0.03 -13.61
C VAL A 194 -5.74 0.16 -13.48
N TYR A 195 -6.24 0.03 -12.25
CA TYR A 195 -7.56 0.48 -11.85
C TYR A 195 -7.47 1.90 -11.33
N ARG A 196 -8.34 2.80 -11.80
CA ARG A 196 -8.46 4.19 -11.36
C ARG A 196 -9.74 4.36 -10.58
N HIS A 197 -9.62 4.73 -9.31
CA HIS A 197 -10.74 5.10 -8.46
C HIS A 197 -10.98 6.60 -8.50
N GLU A 198 -12.18 6.99 -8.87
CA GLU A 198 -12.71 8.34 -8.81
C GLU A 198 -13.51 8.49 -7.51
N TRP A 199 -13.08 9.42 -6.66
CA TRP A 199 -13.63 9.57 -5.32
C TRP A 199 -14.97 10.26 -5.32
N SER A 200 -15.90 9.74 -4.51
CA SER A 200 -17.14 10.39 -4.11
C SER A 200 -17.13 10.68 -2.61
N PRO A 201 -17.88 11.70 -2.13
CA PRO A 201 -18.03 11.91 -0.69
C PRO A 201 -18.56 10.65 0.00
N GLY A 202 -17.98 10.30 1.14
CA GLY A 202 -18.35 9.10 1.88
C GLY A 202 -17.70 7.80 1.40
N ASP A 203 -16.90 7.82 0.33
CA ASP A 203 -16.16 6.61 -0.07
C ASP A 203 -15.16 6.18 1.00
N VAL A 204 -15.15 4.88 1.30
CA VAL A 204 -14.05 4.20 1.98
C VAL A 204 -13.43 3.20 1.01
N VAL A 205 -12.15 3.38 0.71
CA VAL A 205 -11.40 2.47 -0.16
C VAL A 205 -10.32 1.79 0.65
N MET A 206 -10.29 0.46 0.61
CA MET A 206 -9.28 -0.34 1.31
C MET A 206 -8.55 -1.24 0.31
N TRP A 207 -7.24 -1.39 0.49
CA TRP A 207 -6.42 -2.26 -0.35
C TRP A 207 -5.46 -3.12 0.45
N ASP A 208 -5.02 -4.19 -0.20
CA ASP A 208 -4.05 -5.15 0.33
C ASP A 208 -2.65 -4.83 -0.20
N ASN A 209 -1.78 -4.34 0.67
CA ASN A 209 -0.41 -3.95 0.32
C ASN A 209 0.46 -5.13 -0.15
N ARG A 210 0.04 -6.36 0.09
CA ARG A 210 0.75 -7.56 -0.33
C ARG A 210 0.61 -7.84 -1.83
N CYS A 211 -0.42 -7.27 -2.47
CA CYS A 211 -0.72 -7.53 -3.89
C CYS A 211 -1.16 -6.29 -4.69
N VAL A 212 -0.92 -5.08 -4.17
CA VAL A 212 -1.29 -3.82 -4.82
C VAL A 212 -0.15 -2.81 -4.70
N LEU A 213 0.20 -2.15 -5.81
CA LEU A 213 0.83 -0.83 -5.76
C LEU A 213 -0.23 0.23 -5.94
N HIS A 214 -0.06 1.36 -5.27
CA HIS A 214 -0.99 2.47 -5.42
C HIS A 214 -0.25 3.81 -5.54
N ARG A 215 -0.94 4.81 -6.10
CA ARG A 215 -0.50 6.21 -6.11
C ARG A 215 -1.70 7.15 -6.15
N ALA A 216 -1.55 8.32 -5.53
CA ALA A 216 -2.47 9.43 -5.77
C ALA A 216 -2.17 10.06 -7.13
N ASP A 217 -3.22 10.41 -7.90
CA ASP A 217 -3.10 11.18 -9.13
C ASP A 217 -3.46 12.64 -8.84
N HIS A 218 -2.43 13.45 -8.76
CA HIS A 218 -2.57 14.88 -8.48
C HIS A 218 -2.71 15.74 -9.75
N GLY A 219 -2.74 15.12 -10.93
CA GLY A 219 -2.87 15.82 -12.20
C GLY A 219 -4.22 16.51 -12.33
N GLY A 220 -4.22 17.85 -12.53
CA GLY A 220 -5.43 18.62 -12.79
C GLY A 220 -6.44 18.65 -11.63
N VAL A 221 -5.99 18.47 -10.39
CA VAL A 221 -6.86 18.58 -9.21
C VAL A 221 -7.34 20.02 -9.04
N VAL A 222 -8.66 20.18 -8.85
CA VAL A 222 -9.30 21.47 -8.58
C VAL A 222 -10.11 21.36 -7.31
N GLY A 223 -9.70 22.11 -6.28
CA GLY A 223 -10.33 22.11 -4.96
C GLY A 223 -9.59 21.25 -3.94
N ASP A 224 -10.12 21.26 -2.73
CA ASP A 224 -9.52 20.60 -1.60
C ASP A 224 -9.77 19.09 -1.63
N ARG A 225 -8.72 18.34 -1.34
CA ARG A 225 -8.76 16.89 -1.16
C ARG A 225 -8.27 16.57 0.24
N VAL A 226 -9.16 16.04 1.07
CA VAL A 226 -8.85 15.63 2.44
C VAL A 226 -9.29 14.17 2.62
N MET A 227 -8.33 13.31 2.91
CA MET A 227 -8.55 11.90 3.20
C MET A 227 -7.95 11.57 4.56
N HIS A 228 -8.66 10.76 5.35
CA HIS A 228 -8.11 10.16 6.54
C HIS A 228 -7.64 8.74 6.21
N ARG A 229 -6.37 8.44 6.51
CA ARG A 229 -5.76 7.16 6.22
C ARG A 229 -5.54 6.36 7.50
N GLY A 230 -5.93 5.09 7.47
CA GLY A 230 -5.54 4.13 8.48
C GLY A 230 -4.83 2.93 7.88
N MET A 231 -3.86 2.39 8.60
CA MET A 231 -3.12 1.20 8.22
C MET A 231 -3.26 0.12 9.27
N VAL A 232 -3.25 -1.14 8.83
CA VAL A 232 -3.50 -2.31 9.67
C VAL A 232 -2.35 -3.30 9.52
N ALA A 233 -1.76 -3.71 10.64
CA ALA A 233 -0.76 -4.78 10.69
C ALA A 233 -1.39 -6.17 10.52
N ASP A 234 -0.57 -7.17 10.20
CA ASP A 234 -1.02 -8.56 10.23
C ASP A 234 -1.36 -8.95 11.69
N HIS A 235 -2.57 -9.48 11.88
CA HIS A 235 -3.02 -9.96 13.19
C HIS A 235 -2.15 -11.11 13.75
N ARG A 236 -1.38 -11.79 12.87
CA ARG A 236 -0.46 -12.88 13.22
C ARG A 236 0.89 -12.39 13.74
N SER A 237 1.26 -11.13 13.48
CA SER A 237 2.54 -10.56 13.93
C SER A 237 2.59 -10.23 15.43
N GLY A 238 1.44 -10.22 16.14
CA GLY A 238 1.35 -9.95 17.58
C GLY A 238 1.52 -11.16 18.50
N SER A 239 1.57 -12.38 17.99
CA SER A 239 1.62 -13.60 18.81
C SER A 239 3.04 -14.13 19.13
N SER A 240 4.11 -13.46 18.65
CA SER A 240 5.51 -13.93 18.80
C SER A 240 6.27 -13.30 19.98
N SER A 241 5.69 -12.38 20.76
CA SER A 241 6.40 -11.72 21.88
C SER A 241 5.94 -12.11 23.28
N ALA A 242 5.26 -13.26 23.43
CA ALA A 242 4.89 -13.78 24.75
C ALA A 242 5.36 -15.24 24.92
N LYS A 243 6.68 -15.46 24.84
CA LYS A 243 7.36 -16.63 25.42
C LYS A 243 8.88 -16.37 25.43
N GLU A 244 9.37 -15.77 26.50
CA GLU A 244 10.58 -16.11 27.23
C GLU A 244 10.53 -15.45 28.60
#